data_221be614bf99667d98e9fab3cacf2134
#
_entry.id   221be614bf99667d98e9fab3cacf2134
#
_cell.length_a   1.000
_cell.length_b   1.000
_cell.length_c   1.000
_cell.angle_alpha   90.00
_cell.angle_beta   90.00
_cell.angle_gamma   90.00
#
_symmetry.space_group_name_H-M   'P 1'
#
loop_
_entity.id
_entity.type
_entity.pdbx_description
1 polymer ?
#
loop_
_entity_poly.entity_id
_entity_poly.type
_entity_poly.pdbx_seq_one_letter_code
_entity_poly.pdbx_strand_id
1 'polypeptide(L)'
;CLGIGRFPIRTVEQATQMVDKVISYMENKNTGSWKNNLCFMADDGSNTDGFMTEHMEFADQLAGYVESEHPEFLVNKLYYDAYKKDMTAGTYPDVRSGLQKLLKDGLLLFNYTGHGGTTALSDEKVLTQTDINQFTYTHLPVWVTATCDFTRFDDLNTSAGEDVFLNKSSGGIALFTTVRVAYSRPNFPINDNVIRNLFERNNGRRRTLGEVMQATKNTLSSVYKLGFCLIGDPAVKMAYPEFGMKVTTVNGQSVDGNSISFKALEKITVEGEVLDASGQLVTDFTGIVNPTVKDSKVTVTCLKNSNKDDSPNTIFIGNDSVRNGKFSFTFTVPKDISYSNLQGKMNLYAVDTESGNEAQGNFDNFIVGGTSDTAETDTIGPEIRALYLNDTTFVDGGQVNTTPYFVAELWDKSGVNITGSSVGHDMMLVIDESTVLSYNLNSYYELLPGEDGTGIVKFPIPALEPGKHTAEFWVWDILNNSTVRTFTFEVVEGLKPFLFDVIATPGIAREQVTFHLMHNRPESRMRVGIMVYDLAGRQLWKHEESGTSGLFEN
;
A
#
# COMPACT_ATOMS: atom_id res chain seq x y z
N CYS A 1 -3.15 -34.32 9.09
CA CYS A 1 -2.22 -33.34 9.68
C CYS A 1 -3.00 -32.24 10.38
N LEU A 2 -2.39 -31.59 11.38
CA LEU A 2 -2.92 -30.37 11.98
C LEU A 2 -2.31 -29.14 11.28
N GLY A 3 -3.04 -28.03 11.23
CA GLY A 3 -2.50 -26.73 10.89
C GLY A 3 -1.64 -26.24 12.08
N ILE A 4 -0.37 -25.98 11.86
CA ILE A 4 0.56 -25.54 12.89
C ILE A 4 1.20 -24.24 12.44
N GLY A 5 1.21 -23.25 13.34
CA GLY A 5 1.98 -22.02 13.23
C GLY A 5 3.02 -21.91 14.36
N ARG A 6 4.01 -21.06 14.16
CA ARG A 6 5.07 -20.81 15.14
C ARG A 6 5.16 -19.32 15.47
N PHE A 7 5.30 -19.02 16.76
CA PHE A 7 5.74 -17.73 17.25
C PHE A 7 7.22 -17.84 17.61
N PRO A 8 8.13 -17.21 16.86
CA PRO A 8 9.59 -17.31 17.12
C PRO A 8 10.02 -16.35 18.23
N ILE A 9 9.28 -16.31 19.33
CA ILE A 9 9.49 -15.45 20.49
C ILE A 9 10.63 -15.98 21.36
N ARG A 10 11.37 -15.05 21.97
CA ARG A 10 12.52 -15.35 22.85
C ARG A 10 12.35 -14.73 24.24
N THR A 11 11.39 -13.80 24.43
CA THR A 11 11.13 -13.11 25.69
C THR A 11 9.64 -13.07 25.99
N VAL A 12 9.30 -12.90 27.27
CA VAL A 12 7.89 -12.74 27.72
C VAL A 12 7.28 -11.46 27.11
N GLU A 13 8.08 -10.40 26.98
CA GLU A 13 7.62 -9.15 26.36
C GLU A 13 7.21 -9.37 24.89
N GLN A 14 8.07 -10.05 24.10
CA GLN A 14 7.70 -10.44 22.72
C GLN A 14 6.43 -11.27 22.67
N ALA A 15 6.24 -12.20 23.62
CA ALA A 15 5.04 -13.02 23.68
C ALA A 15 3.78 -12.16 23.86
N THR A 16 3.80 -11.22 24.80
CA THR A 16 2.69 -10.28 25.04
C THR A 16 2.42 -9.44 23.81
N GLN A 17 3.44 -8.80 23.25
CA GLN A 17 3.31 -7.95 22.06
C GLN A 17 2.73 -8.69 20.84
N MET A 18 3.15 -9.93 20.61
CA MET A 18 2.64 -10.72 19.47
C MET A 18 1.20 -11.20 19.70
N VAL A 19 0.83 -11.54 20.91
CA VAL A 19 -0.57 -11.86 21.26
C VAL A 19 -1.46 -10.64 21.05
N ASP A 20 -1.06 -9.48 21.56
CA ASP A 20 -1.81 -8.22 21.40
C ASP A 20 -1.96 -7.83 19.91
N LYS A 21 -0.90 -7.98 19.12
CA LYS A 21 -0.90 -7.76 17.66
C LYS A 21 -1.91 -8.68 16.95
N VAL A 22 -1.91 -9.96 17.29
CA VAL A 22 -2.84 -10.95 16.70
C VAL A 22 -4.28 -10.65 17.11
N ILE A 23 -4.55 -10.35 18.37
CA ILE A 23 -5.87 -9.98 18.86
C ILE A 23 -6.38 -8.72 18.12
N SER A 24 -5.56 -7.67 18.05
CA SER A 24 -5.91 -6.42 17.36
C SER A 24 -6.26 -6.65 15.89
N TYR A 25 -5.50 -7.51 15.20
CA TYR A 25 -5.79 -7.88 13.82
C TYR A 25 -7.11 -8.66 13.68
N MET A 26 -7.36 -9.63 14.55
CA MET A 26 -8.60 -10.43 14.55
C MET A 26 -9.84 -9.62 14.90
N GLU A 27 -9.70 -8.58 15.72
CA GLU A 27 -10.78 -7.64 16.04
C GLU A 27 -11.11 -6.67 14.90
N ASN A 28 -10.36 -6.75 13.80
CA ASN A 28 -10.57 -5.95 12.58
C ASN A 28 -10.62 -4.42 12.84
N LYS A 29 -9.79 -3.93 13.75
CA LYS A 29 -9.76 -2.51 14.14
C LYS A 29 -9.24 -1.59 13.03
N ASN A 30 -8.57 -2.16 12.03
CA ASN A 30 -7.92 -1.43 10.95
C ASN A 30 -8.62 -1.74 9.62
N THR A 31 -9.76 -1.07 9.38
CA THR A 31 -10.52 -1.16 8.12
C THR A 31 -9.85 -0.30 7.04
N GLY A 32 -10.11 -0.60 5.77
CA GLY A 32 -9.61 0.23 4.66
C GLY A 32 -9.42 -0.53 3.35
N SER A 33 -9.37 0.23 2.26
CA SER A 33 -9.18 -0.28 0.89
C SER A 33 -7.85 -1.04 0.67
N TRP A 34 -6.90 -0.91 1.60
CA TRP A 34 -5.66 -1.69 1.60
C TRP A 34 -5.90 -3.20 1.56
N LYS A 35 -7.07 -3.66 2.04
CA LYS A 35 -7.47 -5.08 1.99
C LYS A 35 -7.77 -5.59 0.59
N ASN A 36 -7.94 -4.69 -0.37
CA ASN A 36 -8.04 -5.06 -1.79
C ASN A 36 -6.67 -5.13 -2.47
N ASN A 37 -5.59 -4.63 -1.85
CA ASN A 37 -4.28 -4.53 -2.48
C ASN A 37 -3.43 -5.77 -2.22
N LEU A 38 -2.88 -6.34 -3.28
CA LEU A 38 -1.92 -7.43 -3.24
C LEU A 38 -0.65 -7.02 -3.99
N CYS A 39 0.50 -7.52 -3.57
CA CYS A 39 1.77 -7.30 -4.27
C CYS A 39 2.43 -8.65 -4.61
N PHE A 40 2.79 -8.82 -5.87
CA PHE A 40 3.63 -9.91 -6.36
C PHE A 40 4.95 -9.33 -6.81
N MET A 41 6.01 -9.62 -6.05
CA MET A 41 7.37 -9.15 -6.32
C MET A 41 8.24 -10.31 -6.79
N ALA A 42 9.04 -10.08 -7.83
CA ALA A 42 9.96 -11.05 -8.36
C ALA A 42 11.35 -10.48 -8.57
N ASP A 43 12.34 -11.28 -8.14
CA ASP A 43 13.76 -11.03 -8.35
C ASP A 43 14.15 -11.08 -9.83
N ASP A 44 15.25 -10.44 -10.21
CA ASP A 44 15.82 -10.62 -11.54
C ASP A 44 16.41 -12.03 -11.70
N GLY A 45 16.51 -12.48 -12.94
CA GLY A 45 17.13 -13.75 -13.25
C GLY A 45 18.65 -13.64 -13.27
N SER A 46 19.32 -14.62 -12.66
CA SER A 46 20.78 -14.75 -12.76
C SER A 46 21.25 -15.03 -14.19
N ASN A 47 22.28 -14.31 -14.64
CA ASN A 47 22.91 -14.57 -15.95
C ASN A 47 23.69 -15.90 -15.99
N THR A 48 23.92 -16.54 -14.86
CA THR A 48 24.81 -17.71 -14.70
C THR A 48 24.11 -19.04 -14.82
N ASP A 49 22.81 -19.12 -14.55
CA ASP A 49 22.07 -20.39 -14.40
C ASP A 49 21.14 -20.75 -15.56
N GLY A 50 21.05 -19.93 -16.59
CA GLY A 50 20.20 -20.19 -17.77
C GLY A 50 18.69 -20.05 -17.54
N PHE A 51 18.25 -19.61 -16.35
CA PHE A 51 16.84 -19.45 -15.93
C PHE A 51 16.46 -17.98 -15.71
N MET A 52 16.90 -17.13 -16.59
CA MET A 52 16.96 -15.67 -16.45
C MET A 52 15.63 -14.95 -16.20
N THR A 53 14.47 -15.57 -16.39
CA THR A 53 13.15 -14.97 -16.16
C THR A 53 12.26 -15.84 -15.27
N GLU A 54 12.78 -16.91 -14.69
CA GLU A 54 11.99 -17.93 -13.99
C GLU A 54 11.23 -17.35 -12.79
N HIS A 55 11.87 -16.46 -12.01
CA HIS A 55 11.23 -15.84 -10.85
C HIS A 55 10.06 -14.95 -11.26
N MET A 56 10.26 -14.11 -12.28
CA MET A 56 9.21 -13.27 -12.84
C MET A 56 8.08 -14.11 -13.44
N GLU A 57 8.40 -15.16 -14.22
CA GLU A 57 7.39 -16.02 -14.82
C GLU A 57 6.52 -16.72 -13.76
N PHE A 58 7.12 -17.17 -12.67
CA PHE A 58 6.38 -17.80 -11.57
C PHE A 58 5.51 -16.79 -10.81
N ALA A 59 6.04 -15.62 -10.50
CA ALA A 59 5.26 -14.57 -9.85
C ALA A 59 4.09 -14.11 -10.75
N ASP A 60 4.31 -13.98 -12.06
CA ASP A 60 3.28 -13.56 -13.00
C ASP A 60 2.17 -14.62 -13.19
N GLN A 61 2.51 -15.91 -13.13
CA GLN A 61 1.50 -16.98 -13.12
C GLN A 61 0.60 -16.88 -11.87
N LEU A 62 1.17 -16.59 -10.69
CA LEU A 62 0.40 -16.42 -9.46
C LEU A 62 -0.47 -15.16 -9.51
N ALA A 63 0.11 -14.05 -9.97
CA ALA A 63 -0.60 -12.79 -10.17
C ALA A 63 -1.77 -12.96 -11.15
N GLY A 64 -1.53 -13.60 -12.30
CA GLY A 64 -2.54 -13.89 -13.31
C GLY A 64 -3.67 -14.79 -12.81
N TYR A 65 -3.36 -15.79 -11.97
CA TYR A 65 -4.39 -16.59 -11.31
C TYR A 65 -5.31 -15.71 -10.45
N VAL A 66 -4.74 -14.83 -9.63
CA VAL A 66 -5.56 -13.94 -8.79
C VAL A 66 -6.32 -12.94 -9.64
N GLU A 67 -5.71 -12.34 -10.65
CA GLU A 67 -6.40 -11.41 -11.57
C GLU A 67 -7.61 -12.04 -12.26
N SER A 68 -7.55 -13.34 -12.61
CA SER A 68 -8.63 -14.04 -13.33
C SER A 68 -9.70 -14.59 -12.41
N GLU A 69 -9.32 -15.22 -11.30
CA GLU A 69 -10.25 -15.94 -10.42
C GLU A 69 -10.77 -15.10 -9.25
N HIS A 70 -10.07 -14.02 -8.93
CA HIS A 70 -10.35 -13.11 -7.80
C HIS A 70 -10.21 -11.65 -8.23
N PRO A 71 -10.97 -11.21 -9.27
CA PRO A 71 -10.84 -9.88 -9.85
C PRO A 71 -11.20 -8.74 -8.88
N GLU A 72 -11.82 -9.06 -7.75
CA GLU A 72 -12.10 -8.12 -6.67
C GLU A 72 -10.83 -7.56 -5.99
N PHE A 73 -9.64 -8.09 -6.29
CA PHE A 73 -8.37 -7.57 -5.78
C PHE A 73 -7.61 -6.75 -6.82
N LEU A 74 -6.85 -5.77 -6.33
CA LEU A 74 -5.86 -5.01 -7.09
C LEU A 74 -4.50 -5.69 -6.96
N VAL A 75 -3.98 -6.20 -8.06
CA VAL A 75 -2.69 -6.86 -8.13
C VAL A 75 -1.63 -5.85 -8.57
N ASN A 76 -0.63 -5.63 -7.73
CA ASN A 76 0.53 -4.80 -8.02
C ASN A 76 1.72 -5.71 -8.35
N LYS A 77 2.37 -5.49 -9.50
CA LYS A 77 3.47 -6.29 -10.00
C LYS A 77 4.80 -5.52 -9.86
N LEU A 78 5.69 -6.00 -8.99
CA LEU A 78 7.02 -5.44 -8.79
C LEU A 78 8.08 -6.42 -9.30
N TYR A 79 8.19 -6.60 -10.61
CA TYR A 79 9.19 -7.46 -11.22
C TYR A 79 10.44 -6.68 -11.53
N TYR A 80 11.59 -7.05 -10.95
CA TYR A 80 12.85 -6.32 -11.13
C TYR A 80 13.22 -6.14 -12.60
N ASP A 81 12.91 -7.15 -13.43
CA ASP A 81 13.15 -7.13 -14.88
C ASP A 81 12.41 -6.00 -15.63
N ALA A 82 11.39 -5.39 -15.03
CA ALA A 82 10.67 -4.24 -15.57
C ALA A 82 11.30 -2.88 -15.19
N TYR A 83 12.31 -2.88 -14.33
CA TYR A 83 12.92 -1.66 -13.79
C TYR A 83 14.40 -1.53 -14.15
N LYS A 84 14.90 -0.30 -14.09
CA LYS A 84 16.30 -0.01 -14.36
C LYS A 84 17.17 -0.37 -13.14
N LYS A 85 18.16 -1.24 -13.35
CA LYS A 85 19.19 -1.54 -12.34
C LYS A 85 20.20 -0.40 -12.26
N ASP A 86 20.49 0.08 -11.07
CA ASP A 86 21.68 0.89 -10.81
C ASP A 86 22.91 -0.01 -10.85
N MET A 87 23.65 0.07 -11.95
CA MET A 87 24.83 -0.79 -12.18
C MET A 87 25.99 -0.44 -11.26
N THR A 88 26.02 0.75 -10.64
CA THR A 88 27.08 1.17 -9.72
C THR A 88 26.85 0.62 -8.31
N ALA A 89 25.62 0.77 -7.82
CA ALA A 89 25.22 0.27 -6.52
C ALA A 89 24.78 -1.21 -6.55
N GLY A 90 24.50 -1.76 -7.74
CA GLY A 90 24.00 -3.12 -7.92
C GLY A 90 22.59 -3.32 -7.37
N THR A 91 21.74 -2.29 -7.35
CA THR A 91 20.41 -2.30 -6.73
C THR A 91 19.32 -1.87 -7.70
N TYR A 92 18.05 -2.00 -7.28
CA TYR A 92 16.86 -1.50 -7.98
C TYR A 92 16.14 -0.43 -7.14
N PRO A 93 16.56 0.85 -7.21
CA PRO A 93 16.01 1.92 -6.37
C PRO A 93 14.49 2.08 -6.52
N ASP A 94 13.98 2.00 -7.76
CA ASP A 94 12.55 2.17 -8.04
C ASP A 94 11.71 1.00 -7.50
N VAL A 95 12.22 -0.24 -7.55
CA VAL A 95 11.55 -1.40 -6.93
C VAL A 95 11.52 -1.23 -5.42
N ARG A 96 12.63 -0.78 -4.82
CA ARG A 96 12.72 -0.53 -3.38
C ARG A 96 11.72 0.54 -2.93
N SER A 97 11.68 1.69 -3.61
CA SER A 97 10.74 2.76 -3.28
C SER A 97 9.29 2.35 -3.51
N GLY A 98 9.01 1.62 -4.61
CA GLY A 98 7.70 1.07 -4.90
C GLY A 98 7.21 0.09 -3.83
N LEU A 99 8.09 -0.81 -3.35
CA LEU A 99 7.75 -1.74 -2.26
C LEU A 99 7.47 -0.98 -0.96
N GLN A 100 8.33 -0.04 -0.58
CA GLN A 100 8.15 0.76 0.63
C GLN A 100 6.82 1.52 0.61
N LYS A 101 6.49 2.12 -0.55
CA LYS A 101 5.21 2.78 -0.75
C LYS A 101 4.02 1.82 -0.60
N LEU A 102 4.03 0.69 -1.31
CA LEU A 102 2.94 -0.30 -1.23
C LEU A 102 2.74 -0.84 0.20
N LEU A 103 3.81 -1.10 0.94
CA LEU A 103 3.73 -1.52 2.33
C LEU A 103 3.15 -0.43 3.23
N LYS A 104 3.47 0.83 2.97
CA LYS A 104 2.95 1.99 3.70
C LYS A 104 1.47 2.24 3.40
N ASP A 105 1.08 2.23 2.12
CA ASP A 105 -0.32 2.37 1.68
C ASP A 105 -1.19 1.21 2.15
N GLY A 106 -0.58 0.06 2.39
CA GLY A 106 -1.18 -1.14 2.91
C GLY A 106 -1.43 -2.23 1.86
N LEU A 107 -1.11 -3.44 2.25
CA LEU A 107 -1.30 -4.67 1.48
C LEU A 107 -2.02 -5.71 2.35
N LEU A 108 -2.93 -6.45 1.74
CA LEU A 108 -3.49 -7.67 2.34
C LEU A 108 -2.51 -8.84 2.23
N LEU A 109 -1.82 -8.92 1.10
CA LEU A 109 -0.84 -9.98 0.79
C LEU A 109 0.40 -9.37 0.13
N PHE A 110 1.57 -9.80 0.58
CA PHE A 110 2.84 -9.62 -0.10
C PHE A 110 3.42 -10.98 -0.48
N ASN A 111 3.56 -11.25 -1.78
CA ASN A 111 4.20 -12.45 -2.31
C ASN A 111 5.55 -12.10 -2.93
N TYR A 112 6.59 -12.81 -2.54
CA TYR A 112 7.94 -12.68 -3.10
C TYR A 112 8.43 -14.02 -3.67
N THR A 113 8.95 -13.98 -4.88
CA THR A 113 9.61 -15.11 -5.55
C THR A 113 11.01 -14.70 -6.01
N GLY A 114 12.04 -15.32 -5.47
CA GLY A 114 13.41 -14.93 -5.81
C GLY A 114 14.47 -15.44 -4.84
N HIS A 115 15.67 -14.89 -4.96
CA HIS A 115 16.77 -15.14 -4.04
C HIS A 115 16.54 -14.47 -2.69
N GLY A 116 17.20 -14.97 -1.66
CA GLY A 116 17.18 -14.35 -0.35
C GLY A 116 17.99 -15.14 0.66
N GLY A 117 18.05 -14.60 1.86
CA GLY A 117 18.79 -15.16 2.96
C GLY A 117 18.27 -14.61 4.30
N THR A 118 18.99 -14.90 5.36
CA THR A 118 18.57 -14.56 6.73
C THR A 118 18.47 -13.06 7.00
N THR A 119 19.05 -12.20 6.16
CA THR A 119 19.13 -10.75 6.40
C THR A 119 18.53 -9.88 5.31
N ALA A 120 18.16 -10.45 4.15
CA ALA A 120 17.62 -9.67 3.03
C ALA A 120 16.82 -10.54 2.06
N LEU A 121 15.94 -9.90 1.30
CA LEU A 121 15.39 -10.40 0.04
C LEU A 121 16.26 -9.89 -1.10
N SER A 122 16.58 -10.77 -2.03
CA SER A 122 17.47 -10.64 -3.18
C SER A 122 18.94 -10.31 -2.85
N ASP A 123 19.81 -10.59 -3.82
CA ASP A 123 21.22 -10.21 -3.76
C ASP A 123 21.40 -8.68 -3.88
N GLU A 124 20.48 -8.01 -4.56
CA GLU A 124 20.37 -6.56 -4.71
C GLU A 124 19.89 -5.84 -3.44
N LYS A 125 19.52 -6.61 -2.41
CA LYS A 125 19.10 -6.09 -1.10
C LYS A 125 17.98 -5.05 -1.19
N VAL A 126 16.98 -5.32 -2.02
CA VAL A 126 15.81 -4.45 -2.18
C VAL A 126 15.06 -4.29 -0.87
N LEU A 127 15.06 -5.34 -0.03
CA LEU A 127 14.55 -5.29 1.32
C LEU A 127 15.54 -5.95 2.28
N THR A 128 16.01 -5.20 3.27
CA THR A 128 16.95 -5.67 4.28
C THR A 128 16.31 -5.80 5.66
N GLN A 129 16.95 -6.54 6.55
CA GLN A 129 16.54 -6.63 7.96
C GLN A 129 16.54 -5.25 8.64
N THR A 130 17.45 -4.35 8.26
CA THR A 130 17.48 -2.96 8.75
C THR A 130 16.21 -2.21 8.34
N ASP A 131 15.75 -2.38 7.10
CA ASP A 131 14.50 -1.75 6.63
C ASP A 131 13.29 -2.28 7.40
N ILE A 132 13.21 -3.60 7.59
CA ILE A 132 12.13 -4.26 8.32
C ILE A 132 12.04 -3.73 9.75
N ASN A 133 13.18 -3.53 10.41
CA ASN A 133 13.23 -2.97 11.77
C ASN A 133 12.84 -1.49 11.84
N GLN A 134 12.78 -0.80 10.70
CA GLN A 134 12.37 0.60 10.58
C GLN A 134 10.92 0.77 10.08
N PHE A 135 10.20 -0.32 9.83
CA PHE A 135 8.81 -0.25 9.39
C PHE A 135 7.91 0.43 10.43
N THR A 136 6.98 1.23 9.93
CA THR A 136 6.10 2.07 10.74
C THR A 136 4.63 1.96 10.36
N TYR A 137 4.30 1.28 9.26
CA TYR A 137 2.93 1.08 8.82
C TYR A 137 2.17 0.13 9.75
N THR A 138 0.85 0.30 9.83
CA THR A 138 -0.04 -0.46 10.72
C THR A 138 -0.92 -1.48 9.98
N HIS A 139 -0.95 -1.44 8.65
CA HIS A 139 -1.64 -2.43 7.83
C HIS A 139 -0.76 -3.67 7.71
N LEU A 140 -1.19 -4.79 8.31
CA LEU A 140 -0.36 -5.99 8.48
C LEU A 140 -0.65 -7.03 7.40
N PRO A 141 0.14 -7.12 6.32
CA PRO A 141 -0.04 -8.14 5.30
C PRO A 141 0.27 -9.55 5.81
N VAL A 142 -0.31 -10.54 5.15
CA VAL A 142 0.23 -11.90 5.14
C VAL A 142 1.38 -11.92 4.14
N TRP A 143 2.53 -12.42 4.54
CA TRP A 143 3.70 -12.57 3.67
C TRP A 143 3.78 -14.00 3.14
N VAL A 144 4.12 -14.15 1.87
CA VAL A 144 4.48 -15.43 1.26
C VAL A 144 5.85 -15.25 0.61
N THR A 145 6.88 -15.84 1.21
CA THR A 145 8.26 -15.65 0.74
C THR A 145 8.83 -16.98 0.21
N ALA A 146 8.71 -17.15 -1.11
CA ALA A 146 9.26 -18.31 -1.83
C ALA A 146 10.73 -18.06 -2.18
N THR A 147 11.59 -18.09 -1.17
CA THR A 147 13.02 -17.80 -1.24
C THR A 147 13.84 -18.78 -0.36
N CYS A 148 15.13 -18.49 -0.08
CA CYS A 148 15.98 -19.30 0.78
C CYS A 148 16.08 -18.69 2.18
N ASP A 149 16.05 -19.52 3.23
CA ASP A 149 16.46 -19.22 4.62
C ASP A 149 15.93 -17.91 5.24
N PHE A 150 14.93 -17.28 4.66
CA PHE A 150 14.46 -15.94 5.08
C PHE A 150 13.99 -15.92 6.54
N THR A 151 13.45 -17.05 7.04
CA THR A 151 12.98 -17.18 8.43
C THR A 151 13.65 -18.36 9.12
N ARG A 152 14.93 -18.26 9.37
CA ARG A 152 15.73 -19.32 10.01
C ARG A 152 15.63 -19.23 11.53
N PHE A 153 14.46 -19.51 12.08
CA PHE A 153 14.11 -19.34 13.50
C PHE A 153 14.90 -20.24 14.48
N ASP A 154 15.63 -21.21 14.01
CA ASP A 154 16.47 -22.11 14.81
C ASP A 154 17.96 -21.69 14.81
N ASP A 155 18.27 -20.50 14.31
CA ASP A 155 19.60 -19.88 14.44
C ASP A 155 19.71 -19.08 15.76
N LEU A 156 20.95 -18.79 16.15
CA LEU A 156 21.23 -17.93 17.32
C LEU A 156 20.83 -16.47 17.07
N ASN A 157 20.99 -16.01 15.84
CA ASN A 157 20.60 -14.67 15.41
C ASN A 157 19.15 -14.66 14.92
N THR A 158 18.46 -13.57 15.17
CA THR A 158 17.13 -13.35 14.62
C THR A 158 17.23 -13.08 13.12
N SER A 159 16.46 -13.78 12.31
CA SER A 159 16.43 -13.59 10.86
C SER A 159 15.43 -12.49 10.46
N ALA A 160 15.59 -11.95 9.24
CA ALA A 160 14.73 -10.89 8.71
C ALA A 160 13.23 -11.29 8.70
N GLY A 161 12.90 -12.53 8.35
CA GLY A 161 11.52 -13.03 8.39
C GLY A 161 10.97 -13.15 9.82
N GLU A 162 11.80 -13.45 10.83
CA GLU A 162 11.36 -13.36 12.22
C GLU A 162 11.04 -11.91 12.60
N ASP A 163 11.88 -10.94 12.19
CA ASP A 163 11.69 -9.53 12.49
C ASP A 163 10.42 -8.98 11.81
N VAL A 164 10.03 -9.45 10.62
CA VAL A 164 8.73 -9.13 10.00
C VAL A 164 7.57 -9.48 10.94
N PHE A 165 7.61 -10.65 11.58
CA PHE A 165 6.56 -11.05 12.52
C PHE A 165 6.72 -10.37 13.87
N LEU A 166 7.94 -10.30 14.41
CA LEU A 166 8.22 -9.80 15.77
C LEU A 166 8.15 -8.27 15.89
N ASN A 167 8.05 -7.53 14.79
CA ASN A 167 7.79 -6.09 14.85
C ASN A 167 6.46 -5.84 15.59
N LYS A 168 6.50 -5.04 16.65
CA LYS A 168 5.40 -4.79 17.59
C LYS A 168 4.12 -4.30 16.92
N SER A 169 4.24 -3.38 15.96
CA SER A 169 3.10 -2.67 15.36
C SER A 169 3.09 -2.68 13.83
N SER A 170 4.12 -3.23 13.20
CA SER A 170 4.32 -3.21 11.75
C SER A 170 4.78 -4.59 11.25
N GLY A 171 5.33 -4.65 10.04
CA GLY A 171 5.83 -5.89 9.44
C GLY A 171 4.72 -6.73 8.81
N GLY A 172 4.42 -7.90 9.38
CA GLY A 172 3.36 -8.78 8.89
C GLY A 172 2.61 -9.48 10.02
N ILE A 173 1.38 -9.91 9.74
CA ILE A 173 0.58 -10.69 10.71
C ILE A 173 0.99 -12.16 10.73
N ALA A 174 1.47 -12.65 9.59
CA ALA A 174 1.97 -14.01 9.45
C ALA A 174 2.84 -14.13 8.20
N LEU A 175 3.69 -15.18 8.16
CA LEU A 175 4.49 -15.52 6.99
C LEU A 175 4.32 -17.00 6.63
N PHE A 176 4.05 -17.28 5.37
CA PHE A 176 4.32 -18.56 4.73
C PHE A 176 5.73 -18.46 4.12
N THR A 177 6.71 -19.14 4.69
CA THR A 177 8.12 -18.83 4.46
C THR A 177 9.01 -20.05 4.53
N THR A 178 10.22 -19.94 3.99
CA THR A 178 11.22 -21.00 4.03
C THR A 178 12.18 -20.82 5.22
N VAL A 179 12.56 -21.95 5.82
CA VAL A 179 13.50 -22.01 6.95
C VAL A 179 14.81 -22.70 6.57
N ARG A 180 14.96 -23.05 5.30
CA ARG A 180 16.15 -23.72 4.70
C ARG A 180 16.31 -23.27 3.26
N VAL A 181 17.49 -23.55 2.72
CA VAL A 181 17.76 -23.38 1.29
C VAL A 181 16.69 -24.10 0.47
N ALA A 182 16.14 -23.38 -0.49
CA ALA A 182 15.12 -23.85 -1.41
C ALA A 182 15.51 -23.54 -2.86
N TYR A 183 15.14 -24.41 -3.77
CA TYR A 183 15.34 -24.18 -5.20
C TYR A 183 14.06 -23.63 -5.82
N SER A 184 14.18 -22.74 -6.78
CA SER A 184 13.07 -22.02 -7.42
C SER A 184 11.95 -22.97 -7.90
N ARG A 185 12.28 -23.96 -8.76
CA ARG A 185 11.29 -24.88 -9.34
C ARG A 185 10.55 -25.75 -8.34
N PRO A 186 11.19 -26.38 -7.33
CA PRO A 186 10.47 -27.10 -6.29
C PRO A 186 9.66 -26.20 -5.35
N ASN A 187 10.05 -24.92 -5.22
CA ASN A 187 9.38 -23.96 -4.36
C ASN A 187 8.09 -23.40 -4.98
N PHE A 188 8.06 -23.27 -6.31
CA PHE A 188 6.90 -22.74 -7.02
C PHE A 188 5.59 -23.51 -6.74
N PRO A 189 5.49 -24.85 -6.83
CA PRO A 189 4.26 -25.56 -6.49
C PRO A 189 3.79 -25.35 -5.06
N ILE A 190 4.71 -25.06 -4.12
CA ILE A 190 4.34 -24.77 -2.73
C ILE A 190 3.69 -23.38 -2.67
N ASN A 191 4.33 -22.38 -3.29
CA ASN A 191 3.83 -21.02 -3.37
C ASN A 191 2.45 -20.97 -4.07
N ASP A 192 2.29 -21.66 -5.22
CA ASP A 192 1.04 -21.75 -5.96
C ASP A 192 -0.09 -22.34 -5.10
N ASN A 193 0.17 -23.45 -4.39
CA ASN A 193 -0.82 -24.04 -3.49
C ASN A 193 -1.15 -23.14 -2.30
N VAL A 194 -0.19 -22.37 -1.75
CA VAL A 194 -0.47 -21.39 -0.70
C VAL A 194 -1.41 -20.32 -1.23
N ILE A 195 -1.09 -19.71 -2.37
CA ILE A 195 -1.92 -18.66 -2.97
C ILE A 195 -3.32 -19.16 -3.25
N ARG A 196 -3.49 -20.30 -3.93
CA ARG A 196 -4.82 -20.87 -4.19
C ARG A 196 -5.60 -21.12 -2.91
N ASN A 197 -5.00 -21.77 -1.93
CA ASN A 197 -5.67 -22.08 -0.66
C ASN A 197 -6.00 -20.84 0.18
N LEU A 198 -5.27 -19.71 0.03
CA LEU A 198 -5.61 -18.43 0.66
C LEU A 198 -6.91 -17.86 0.08
N PHE A 199 -7.05 -17.87 -1.25
CA PHE A 199 -8.17 -17.20 -1.91
C PHE A 199 -9.41 -18.09 -2.11
N GLU A 200 -9.25 -19.41 -2.23
CA GLU A 200 -10.37 -20.33 -2.39
C GLU A 200 -11.18 -20.49 -1.10
N ARG A 201 -12.51 -20.62 -1.27
CA ARG A 201 -13.42 -20.96 -0.17
C ARG A 201 -13.53 -22.48 -0.02
N ASN A 202 -13.46 -22.97 1.21
CA ASN A 202 -13.72 -24.36 1.55
C ASN A 202 -15.09 -24.48 2.24
N ASN A 203 -16.04 -25.15 1.59
CA ASN A 203 -17.43 -25.24 2.05
C ASN A 203 -18.04 -23.85 2.36
N GLY A 204 -17.82 -22.87 1.48
CA GLY A 204 -18.35 -21.51 1.59
C GLY A 204 -17.59 -20.58 2.54
N ARG A 205 -16.63 -21.06 3.32
CA ARG A 205 -15.84 -20.24 4.26
C ARG A 205 -14.38 -20.08 3.84
N ARG A 206 -13.78 -18.97 4.18
CA ARG A 206 -12.33 -18.75 4.08
C ARG A 206 -11.59 -19.64 5.05
N ARG A 207 -10.43 -20.19 4.63
CA ARG A 207 -9.55 -21.00 5.49
C ARG A 207 -8.82 -20.13 6.51
N THR A 208 -8.50 -20.69 7.67
CA THR A 208 -7.48 -20.13 8.55
C THR A 208 -6.08 -20.37 7.95
N LEU A 209 -5.08 -19.59 8.37
CA LEU A 209 -3.71 -19.74 7.87
C LEU A 209 -3.14 -21.14 8.14
N GLY A 210 -3.50 -21.75 9.28
CA GLY A 210 -3.15 -23.14 9.59
C GLY A 210 -3.78 -24.15 8.63
N GLU A 211 -5.05 -23.95 8.26
CA GLU A 211 -5.74 -24.78 7.26
C GLU A 211 -5.14 -24.61 5.86
N VAL A 212 -4.71 -23.39 5.49
CA VAL A 212 -3.98 -23.13 4.25
C VAL A 212 -2.68 -23.94 4.20
N MET A 213 -1.85 -23.85 5.25
CA MET A 213 -0.59 -24.61 5.34
C MET A 213 -0.84 -26.12 5.32
N GLN A 214 -1.86 -26.59 6.04
CA GLN A 214 -2.24 -28.01 6.06
C GLN A 214 -2.66 -28.50 4.67
N ALA A 215 -3.55 -27.78 3.99
CA ALA A 215 -4.03 -28.12 2.66
C ALA A 215 -2.86 -28.15 1.66
N THR A 216 -2.03 -27.11 1.66
CA THR A 216 -0.83 -27.01 0.82
C THR A 216 0.10 -28.22 0.99
N LYS A 217 0.46 -28.56 2.24
CA LYS A 217 1.38 -29.66 2.50
C LYS A 217 0.79 -31.04 2.19
N ASN A 218 -0.52 -31.19 2.32
CA ASN A 218 -1.20 -32.46 2.00
C ASN A 218 -1.32 -32.71 0.49
N THR A 219 -1.43 -31.67 -0.32
CA THR A 219 -1.50 -31.77 -1.80
C THR A 219 -0.15 -32.18 -2.41
N LEU A 220 0.96 -31.80 -1.79
CA LEU A 220 2.29 -31.96 -2.35
C LEU A 220 3.00 -33.23 -1.85
N SER A 221 3.66 -33.95 -2.75
CA SER A 221 4.52 -35.10 -2.42
C SER A 221 5.99 -34.71 -2.19
N SER A 222 6.43 -33.53 -2.67
CA SER A 222 7.80 -33.05 -2.58
C SER A 222 8.29 -32.91 -1.13
N VAL A 223 9.53 -33.33 -0.87
CA VAL A 223 10.20 -33.15 0.43
C VAL A 223 10.50 -31.69 0.75
N TYR A 224 10.59 -30.81 -0.25
CA TYR A 224 10.84 -29.38 -0.06
C TYR A 224 9.74 -28.67 0.74
N LYS A 225 8.50 -29.22 0.73
CA LYS A 225 7.42 -28.73 1.60
C LYS A 225 7.76 -28.74 3.11
N LEU A 226 8.73 -29.54 3.54
CA LEU A 226 9.12 -29.62 4.95
C LEU A 226 9.88 -28.37 5.40
N GLY A 227 10.61 -27.72 4.49
CA GLY A 227 11.30 -26.45 4.74
C GLY A 227 10.38 -25.22 4.71
N PHE A 228 9.11 -25.38 4.33
CA PHE A 228 8.14 -24.29 4.29
C PHE A 228 7.29 -24.28 5.57
N CYS A 229 7.24 -23.18 6.28
CA CYS A 229 6.59 -23.07 7.58
C CYS A 229 5.62 -21.88 7.62
N LEU A 230 4.63 -21.94 8.52
CA LEU A 230 3.80 -20.82 8.92
C LEU A 230 4.41 -20.18 10.18
N ILE A 231 4.82 -18.94 10.09
CA ILE A 231 5.14 -18.08 11.22
C ILE A 231 3.90 -17.23 11.49
N GLY A 232 3.36 -17.29 12.70
CA GLY A 232 2.12 -16.64 13.11
C GLY A 232 1.11 -17.60 13.70
N ASP A 233 -0.08 -17.09 14.03
CA ASP A 233 -1.16 -17.87 14.62
C ASP A 233 -1.92 -18.66 13.54
N PRO A 234 -2.01 -20.00 13.67
CA PRO A 234 -2.71 -20.82 12.69
C PRO A 234 -4.25 -20.62 12.70
N ALA A 235 -4.82 -20.01 13.73
CA ALA A 235 -6.24 -19.71 13.82
C ALA A 235 -6.65 -18.43 13.08
N VAL A 236 -5.70 -17.54 12.79
CA VAL A 236 -5.94 -16.29 12.05
C VAL A 236 -6.44 -16.59 10.64
N LYS A 237 -7.39 -15.80 10.16
CA LYS A 237 -7.78 -15.67 8.75
C LYS A 237 -7.21 -14.37 8.20
N MET A 238 -6.91 -14.33 6.91
CA MET A 238 -6.60 -13.06 6.26
C MET A 238 -7.82 -12.10 6.34
N ALA A 239 -7.59 -10.81 6.50
CA ALA A 239 -8.64 -9.81 6.76
C ALA A 239 -9.44 -9.47 5.48
N TYR A 240 -10.15 -10.44 4.93
CA TYR A 240 -11.02 -10.22 3.77
C TYR A 240 -12.26 -9.40 4.15
N PRO A 241 -12.69 -8.45 3.30
CA PRO A 241 -14.07 -7.94 3.35
C PRO A 241 -15.09 -9.09 3.22
N GLU A 242 -16.16 -9.06 4.00
CA GLU A 242 -17.11 -10.17 4.06
C GLU A 242 -18.24 -10.05 3.05
N PHE A 243 -18.67 -8.80 2.76
CA PHE A 243 -19.74 -8.51 1.81
C PHE A 243 -19.21 -8.31 0.39
N GLY A 244 -20.08 -8.56 -0.60
CA GLY A 244 -19.81 -8.30 -2.00
C GLY A 244 -20.33 -6.93 -2.44
N MET A 245 -19.78 -6.40 -3.52
CA MET A 245 -20.31 -5.19 -4.20
C MET A 245 -20.54 -5.49 -5.68
N LYS A 246 -21.65 -4.99 -6.21
CA LYS A 246 -22.02 -5.13 -7.62
C LYS A 246 -22.40 -3.78 -8.22
N VAL A 247 -21.79 -3.42 -9.36
CA VAL A 247 -22.26 -2.29 -10.18
C VAL A 247 -23.54 -2.73 -10.90
N THR A 248 -24.54 -1.87 -10.88
CA THR A 248 -25.87 -2.13 -11.50
C THR A 248 -26.10 -1.28 -12.73
N THR A 249 -25.69 0.00 -12.69
CA THR A 249 -25.83 0.93 -13.81
C THR A 249 -24.59 1.79 -13.99
N VAL A 250 -24.38 2.21 -15.23
CA VAL A 250 -23.43 3.26 -15.63
C VAL A 250 -24.17 4.26 -16.49
N ASN A 251 -24.11 5.55 -16.12
CA ASN A 251 -24.85 6.64 -16.78
C ASN A 251 -26.36 6.32 -16.94
N GLY A 252 -26.96 5.66 -15.93
CA GLY A 252 -28.35 5.22 -15.94
C GLY A 252 -28.66 4.02 -16.85
N GLN A 253 -27.66 3.47 -17.54
CA GLN A 253 -27.78 2.26 -18.36
C GLN A 253 -27.41 1.02 -17.54
N SER A 254 -28.27 -0.02 -17.53
CA SER A 254 -27.93 -1.30 -16.91
C SER A 254 -26.63 -1.87 -17.50
N VAL A 255 -25.77 -2.40 -16.64
CA VAL A 255 -24.53 -3.06 -17.10
C VAL A 255 -24.77 -4.48 -17.59
N ASP A 256 -25.91 -5.09 -17.24
CA ASP A 256 -26.25 -6.46 -17.66
C ASP A 256 -26.62 -6.48 -19.16
N GLY A 257 -25.78 -7.13 -19.97
CA GLY A 257 -25.99 -7.32 -21.41
C GLY A 257 -25.68 -6.12 -22.29
N ASN A 258 -25.15 -5.04 -21.72
CA ASN A 258 -24.78 -3.82 -22.46
C ASN A 258 -23.26 -3.67 -22.56
N SER A 259 -22.79 -3.09 -23.67
CA SER A 259 -21.40 -2.67 -23.86
C SER A 259 -21.22 -1.28 -23.26
N ILE A 260 -20.37 -1.17 -22.25
CA ILE A 260 -20.02 0.07 -21.58
C ILE A 260 -18.68 0.59 -22.13
N SER A 261 -18.58 1.90 -22.37
CA SER A 261 -17.36 2.54 -22.83
C SER A 261 -17.11 3.82 -22.04
N PHE A 262 -15.90 3.99 -21.56
CA PHE A 262 -15.41 5.22 -20.92
C PHE A 262 -14.55 5.99 -21.91
N LYS A 263 -15.04 7.15 -22.34
CA LYS A 263 -14.34 8.02 -23.28
C LYS A 263 -13.63 9.14 -22.54
N ALA A 264 -12.48 9.56 -23.03
CA ALA A 264 -11.79 10.73 -22.49
C ALA A 264 -12.75 11.92 -22.38
N LEU A 265 -12.68 12.63 -21.27
CA LEU A 265 -13.50 13.80 -20.94
C LEU A 265 -15.00 13.51 -20.78
N GLU A 266 -15.41 12.26 -20.69
CA GLU A 266 -16.77 11.86 -20.40
C GLU A 266 -17.03 11.85 -18.90
N LYS A 267 -18.18 12.41 -18.48
CA LYS A 267 -18.64 12.31 -17.10
C LYS A 267 -19.36 10.98 -16.91
N ILE A 268 -18.86 10.15 -16.01
CA ILE A 268 -19.36 8.82 -15.72
C ILE A 268 -20.02 8.83 -14.33
N THR A 269 -21.26 8.36 -14.27
CA THR A 269 -21.97 8.09 -13.01
C THR A 269 -22.16 6.59 -12.88
N VAL A 270 -21.68 6.02 -11.78
CA VAL A 270 -21.76 4.59 -11.46
C VAL A 270 -22.69 4.40 -10.27
N GLU A 271 -23.61 3.45 -10.38
CA GLU A 271 -24.48 3.06 -9.27
C GLU A 271 -24.35 1.56 -8.99
N GLY A 272 -24.50 1.16 -7.74
CA GLY A 272 -24.37 -0.24 -7.36
C GLY A 272 -24.92 -0.55 -5.97
N GLU A 273 -24.72 -1.79 -5.57
CA GLU A 273 -25.30 -2.38 -4.37
C GLU A 273 -24.27 -3.20 -3.59
N VAL A 274 -24.42 -3.21 -2.26
CA VAL A 274 -23.70 -4.08 -1.32
C VAL A 274 -24.55 -5.32 -1.08
N LEU A 275 -23.96 -6.49 -1.27
CA LEU A 275 -24.65 -7.79 -1.26
C LEU A 275 -24.04 -8.72 -0.20
N ASP A 276 -24.89 -9.51 0.44
CA ASP A 276 -24.44 -10.60 1.30
C ASP A 276 -23.94 -11.81 0.51
N ALA A 277 -23.50 -12.86 1.21
CA ALA A 277 -23.00 -14.08 0.60
C ALA A 277 -24.07 -14.86 -0.21
N SER A 278 -25.35 -14.55 -0.04
CA SER A 278 -26.48 -15.12 -0.81
C SER A 278 -26.86 -14.27 -2.02
N GLY A 279 -26.21 -13.11 -2.20
CA GLY A 279 -26.50 -12.14 -3.26
C GLY A 279 -27.69 -11.23 -2.95
N GLN A 280 -28.09 -11.13 -1.69
CA GLN A 280 -29.17 -10.22 -1.27
C GLN A 280 -28.62 -8.86 -0.83
N LEU A 281 -29.39 -7.80 -1.11
CA LEU A 281 -29.04 -6.43 -0.72
C LEU A 281 -28.96 -6.30 0.81
N VAL A 282 -27.85 -5.74 1.30
CA VAL A 282 -27.63 -5.47 2.72
C VAL A 282 -28.13 -4.06 3.05
N THR A 283 -29.42 -3.96 3.39
CA THR A 283 -30.14 -2.68 3.54
C THR A 283 -29.74 -1.85 4.77
N ASP A 284 -29.06 -2.44 5.72
CA ASP A 284 -28.53 -1.79 6.93
C ASP A 284 -27.09 -1.31 6.77
N PHE A 285 -26.43 -1.57 5.63
CA PHE A 285 -25.08 -1.08 5.35
C PHE A 285 -25.12 0.40 5.01
N THR A 286 -24.48 1.23 5.86
CA THR A 286 -24.38 2.68 5.67
C THR A 286 -22.95 3.14 5.99
N GLY A 287 -22.30 3.80 5.02
CA GLY A 287 -20.91 4.17 5.21
C GLY A 287 -20.29 4.84 3.98
N ILE A 288 -19.06 4.47 3.67
CA ILE A 288 -18.24 5.08 2.61
C ILE A 288 -17.84 4.02 1.59
N VAL A 289 -17.97 4.35 0.29
CA VAL A 289 -17.39 3.58 -0.81
C VAL A 289 -16.11 4.25 -1.32
N ASN A 290 -15.07 3.47 -1.56
CA ASN A 290 -13.81 3.90 -2.15
C ASN A 290 -13.59 3.18 -3.48
N PRO A 291 -14.00 3.78 -4.61
CA PRO A 291 -13.72 3.25 -5.94
C PRO A 291 -12.28 3.57 -6.37
N THR A 292 -11.67 2.63 -7.08
CA THR A 292 -10.44 2.82 -7.85
C THR A 292 -10.69 2.36 -9.27
N VAL A 293 -10.55 3.25 -10.25
CA VAL A 293 -10.72 2.94 -11.67
C VAL A 293 -9.37 2.93 -12.36
N LYS A 294 -9.03 1.81 -12.94
CA LYS A 294 -7.79 1.60 -13.71
C LYS A 294 -8.06 1.70 -15.20
N ASP A 295 -7.11 2.28 -15.92
CA ASP A 295 -7.06 2.24 -17.38
C ASP A 295 -6.89 0.80 -17.87
N SER A 296 -7.02 0.60 -19.18
CA SER A 296 -6.77 -0.67 -19.82
C SER A 296 -5.34 -1.16 -19.59
N LYS A 297 -5.16 -2.48 -19.66
CA LYS A 297 -3.82 -3.08 -19.56
C LYS A 297 -2.88 -2.53 -20.63
N VAL A 298 -1.64 -2.36 -20.24
CA VAL A 298 -0.52 -1.99 -21.11
C VAL A 298 0.55 -3.08 -21.03
N THR A 299 1.29 -3.24 -22.11
CA THR A 299 2.40 -4.18 -22.14
C THR A 299 3.65 -3.51 -21.57
N VAL A 300 4.08 -3.96 -20.40
CA VAL A 300 5.32 -3.52 -19.75
C VAL A 300 6.51 -4.26 -20.34
N THR A 301 7.50 -3.50 -20.80
CA THR A 301 8.73 -4.08 -21.35
C THR A 301 9.63 -4.57 -20.22
N CYS A 302 9.84 -5.87 -20.20
CA CYS A 302 10.77 -6.53 -19.29
C CYS A 302 12.05 -6.93 -20.02
N LEU A 303 13.08 -7.26 -19.25
CA LEU A 303 14.35 -7.74 -19.82
C LEU A 303 14.11 -8.95 -20.73
N LYS A 304 14.92 -9.06 -21.78
CA LYS A 304 14.91 -10.16 -22.77
C LYS A 304 13.59 -10.37 -23.51
N ASN A 305 12.81 -9.28 -23.70
CA ASN A 305 11.52 -9.33 -24.40
C ASN A 305 10.48 -10.25 -23.74
N SER A 306 10.64 -10.55 -22.46
CA SER A 306 9.62 -11.23 -21.64
C SER A 306 8.57 -10.22 -21.16
N ASN A 307 7.89 -9.58 -22.10
CA ASN A 307 6.92 -8.54 -21.77
C ASN A 307 5.75 -9.10 -20.96
N LYS A 308 5.21 -8.29 -20.07
CA LYS A 308 4.07 -8.63 -19.21
C LYS A 308 2.98 -7.57 -19.33
N ASP A 309 1.73 -8.00 -19.22
CA ASP A 309 0.62 -7.07 -19.17
C ASP A 309 0.37 -6.64 -17.73
N ASP A 310 0.17 -5.35 -17.55
CA ASP A 310 -0.12 -4.73 -16.25
C ASP A 310 -1.09 -3.55 -16.43
N SER A 311 -1.73 -3.12 -15.34
CA SER A 311 -2.61 -1.95 -15.29
C SER A 311 -2.07 -0.90 -14.32
N PRO A 312 -0.92 -0.26 -14.64
CA PRO A 312 -0.29 0.69 -13.73
C PRO A 312 -1.10 1.99 -13.60
N ASN A 313 -1.77 2.40 -14.68
CA ASN A 313 -2.41 3.71 -14.79
C ASN A 313 -3.76 3.74 -14.06
N THR A 314 -3.97 4.79 -13.25
CA THR A 314 -5.21 5.00 -12.50
C THR A 314 -5.96 6.18 -13.10
N ILE A 315 -7.17 5.96 -13.57
CA ILE A 315 -8.06 6.99 -14.12
C ILE A 315 -8.72 7.80 -13.00
N PHE A 316 -9.14 7.12 -11.93
CA PHE A 316 -9.87 7.75 -10.84
C PHE A 316 -9.67 6.99 -9.52
N ILE A 317 -9.53 7.75 -8.44
CA ILE A 317 -9.66 7.30 -7.06
C ILE A 317 -10.66 8.23 -6.40
N GLY A 318 -11.61 7.68 -5.64
CA GLY A 318 -12.64 8.49 -5.02
C GLY A 318 -13.12 7.96 -3.69
N ASN A 319 -14.02 8.73 -3.09
CA ASN A 319 -14.84 8.32 -1.98
C ASN A 319 -16.25 8.91 -2.16
N ASP A 320 -17.26 8.17 -1.75
CA ASP A 320 -18.65 8.60 -1.73
C ASP A 320 -19.42 7.81 -0.67
N SER A 321 -20.69 8.16 -0.46
CA SER A 321 -21.52 7.54 0.57
C SER A 321 -22.20 6.25 0.08
N VAL A 322 -22.31 5.28 1.00
CA VAL A 322 -23.23 4.14 0.87
C VAL A 322 -24.41 4.38 1.80
N ARG A 323 -25.64 4.22 1.30
CA ARG A 323 -26.88 4.38 2.08
C ARG A 323 -27.84 3.23 1.78
N ASN A 324 -28.30 2.55 2.83
CA ASN A 324 -29.21 1.41 2.69
C ASN A 324 -28.69 0.34 1.70
N GLY A 325 -27.36 0.07 1.76
CA GLY A 325 -26.69 -0.88 0.88
C GLY A 325 -26.51 -0.42 -0.57
N LYS A 326 -26.84 0.82 -0.91
CA LYS A 326 -26.69 1.38 -2.25
C LYS A 326 -25.64 2.48 -2.29
N PHE A 327 -24.86 2.52 -3.36
CA PHE A 327 -23.86 3.55 -3.60
C PHE A 327 -24.01 4.18 -4.98
N SER A 328 -23.58 5.42 -5.09
CA SER A 328 -23.44 6.14 -6.36
C SER A 328 -22.23 7.04 -6.26
N PHE A 329 -21.41 7.09 -7.29
CA PHE A 329 -20.33 8.06 -7.42
C PHE A 329 -20.17 8.53 -8.86
N THR A 330 -19.59 9.71 -9.02
CA THR A 330 -19.41 10.34 -10.33
C THR A 330 -17.97 10.80 -10.48
N PHE A 331 -17.40 10.60 -11.67
CA PHE A 331 -16.08 11.10 -12.03
C PHE A 331 -16.03 11.47 -13.51
N THR A 332 -15.07 12.30 -13.89
CA THR A 332 -14.77 12.59 -15.29
C THR A 332 -13.54 11.79 -15.72
N VAL A 333 -13.61 11.12 -16.85
CA VAL A 333 -12.47 10.38 -17.42
C VAL A 333 -11.42 11.38 -17.87
N PRO A 334 -10.17 11.28 -17.43
CA PRO A 334 -9.11 12.18 -17.84
C PRO A 334 -8.90 12.20 -19.37
N LYS A 335 -8.31 13.28 -19.87
CA LYS A 335 -7.90 13.37 -21.26
C LYS A 335 -6.77 12.38 -21.58
N ASP A 336 -5.91 12.14 -20.60
CA ASP A 336 -4.76 11.26 -20.70
C ASP A 336 -5.14 9.81 -20.33
N ILE A 337 -5.67 9.07 -21.30
CA ILE A 337 -5.93 7.63 -21.21
C ILE A 337 -5.12 6.90 -22.28
N SER A 338 -5.03 5.59 -22.21
CA SER A 338 -4.25 4.78 -23.15
C SER A 338 -4.83 4.75 -24.57
N TYR A 339 -6.09 5.14 -24.79
CA TYR A 339 -6.82 5.07 -26.06
C TYR A 339 -6.74 3.71 -26.77
N SER A 340 -6.49 2.66 -26.02
CA SER A 340 -6.27 1.30 -26.57
C SER A 340 -7.55 0.64 -27.02
N ASN A 341 -8.72 1.13 -26.59
CA ASN A 341 -10.02 0.46 -26.72
C ASN A 341 -10.02 -0.96 -26.13
N LEU A 342 -9.23 -1.18 -25.10
CA LEU A 342 -9.17 -2.41 -24.32
C LEU A 342 -9.95 -2.25 -23.01
N GLN A 343 -10.14 -3.38 -22.32
CA GLN A 343 -10.88 -3.47 -21.07
C GLN A 343 -10.14 -2.76 -19.93
N GLY A 344 -10.86 -1.89 -19.22
CA GLY A 344 -10.41 -1.29 -17.97
C GLY A 344 -10.82 -2.14 -16.77
N LYS A 345 -10.48 -1.68 -15.57
CA LYS A 345 -10.84 -2.35 -14.31
C LYS A 345 -11.30 -1.33 -13.28
N MET A 346 -12.43 -1.58 -12.66
CA MET A 346 -12.91 -0.84 -11.50
C MET A 346 -12.86 -1.76 -10.28
N ASN A 347 -12.17 -1.34 -9.24
CA ASN A 347 -12.14 -1.99 -7.95
C ASN A 347 -12.98 -1.17 -6.97
N LEU A 348 -13.77 -1.85 -6.15
CA LEU A 348 -14.67 -1.24 -5.19
C LEU A 348 -14.34 -1.77 -3.80
N TYR A 349 -14.27 -0.87 -2.85
CA TYR A 349 -14.21 -1.16 -1.43
C TYR A 349 -15.24 -0.30 -0.71
N ALA A 350 -15.90 -0.84 0.31
CA ALA A 350 -16.74 -0.03 1.18
C ALA A 350 -16.61 -0.48 2.63
N VAL A 351 -16.84 0.47 3.54
CA VAL A 351 -16.87 0.23 4.98
C VAL A 351 -18.12 0.86 5.57
N ASP A 352 -18.83 0.08 6.37
CA ASP A 352 -19.92 0.56 7.22
C ASP A 352 -19.32 1.29 8.43
N THR A 353 -19.66 2.56 8.60
CA THR A 353 -19.03 3.43 9.61
C THR A 353 -19.51 3.16 11.04
N GLU A 354 -20.62 2.44 11.21
CA GLU A 354 -21.15 2.10 12.53
C GLU A 354 -20.70 0.71 12.99
N SER A 355 -20.82 -0.28 12.09
CA SER A 355 -20.51 -1.68 12.42
C SER A 355 -19.05 -2.06 12.16
N GLY A 356 -18.35 -1.32 11.30
CA GLY A 356 -17.02 -1.69 10.80
C GLY A 356 -17.04 -2.86 9.79
N ASN A 357 -18.22 -3.25 9.31
CA ASN A 357 -18.34 -4.26 8.26
C ASN A 357 -17.79 -3.73 6.93
N GLU A 358 -17.19 -4.62 6.17
CA GLU A 358 -16.51 -4.24 4.94
C GLU A 358 -17.05 -5.02 3.74
N ALA A 359 -17.07 -4.37 2.58
CA ALA A 359 -17.50 -4.92 1.31
C ALA A 359 -16.45 -4.68 0.23
N GLN A 360 -16.35 -5.60 -0.73
CA GLN A 360 -15.47 -5.47 -1.88
C GLN A 360 -16.13 -5.97 -3.15
N GLY A 361 -15.70 -5.46 -4.30
CA GLY A 361 -16.17 -5.90 -5.59
C GLY A 361 -15.32 -5.37 -6.73
N ASN A 362 -15.66 -5.80 -7.93
CA ASN A 362 -15.05 -5.32 -9.17
C ASN A 362 -16.10 -5.11 -10.24
N PHE A 363 -15.75 -4.30 -11.22
CA PHE A 363 -16.45 -4.16 -12.49
C PHE A 363 -15.40 -3.95 -13.57
N ASP A 364 -15.38 -4.82 -14.56
CA ASP A 364 -14.41 -4.80 -15.66
C ASP A 364 -15.09 -4.95 -17.05
N ASN A 365 -16.43 -4.97 -17.09
CA ASN A 365 -17.20 -5.03 -18.33
C ASN A 365 -17.35 -3.65 -18.98
N PHE A 366 -16.22 -2.95 -19.17
CA PHE A 366 -16.15 -1.69 -19.90
C PHE A 366 -14.83 -1.58 -20.66
N ILE A 367 -14.84 -0.83 -21.75
CA ILE A 367 -13.64 -0.48 -22.51
C ILE A 367 -13.26 0.97 -22.27
N VAL A 368 -11.95 1.29 -22.34
CA VAL A 368 -11.43 2.63 -22.22
C VAL A 368 -10.90 3.10 -23.57
N GLY A 369 -11.45 4.19 -24.11
CA GLY A 369 -11.00 4.73 -25.40
C GLY A 369 -11.98 5.67 -26.06
N GLY A 370 -11.51 6.40 -27.06
CA GLY A 370 -12.28 7.45 -27.71
C GLY A 370 -12.32 8.75 -26.90
N THR A 371 -12.96 9.77 -27.46
CA THR A 371 -13.14 11.10 -26.82
C THR A 371 -14.61 11.47 -26.82
N SER A 372 -15.07 12.11 -25.75
CA SER A 372 -16.44 12.61 -25.65
C SER A 372 -16.66 13.85 -26.50
N ASP A 373 -17.76 13.89 -27.22
CA ASP A 373 -18.18 15.07 -27.99
C ASP A 373 -18.80 16.18 -27.10
N THR A 374 -19.09 15.87 -25.83
CA THR A 374 -19.75 16.77 -24.85
C THR A 374 -18.82 17.22 -23.74
N ALA A 375 -17.51 17.20 -23.99
CA ALA A 375 -16.49 17.59 -23.01
C ALA A 375 -16.71 19.02 -22.49
N GLU A 376 -16.66 19.20 -21.18
CA GLU A 376 -16.59 20.53 -20.57
C GLU A 376 -15.26 21.19 -20.99
N THR A 377 -15.30 22.50 -21.23
CA THR A 377 -14.09 23.30 -21.47
C THR A 377 -13.64 23.91 -20.15
N ASP A 378 -12.47 23.52 -19.70
CA ASP A 378 -11.74 24.16 -18.62
C ASP A 378 -10.38 24.61 -19.11
N THR A 379 -9.91 25.77 -18.66
CA THR A 379 -8.62 26.37 -19.02
C THR A 379 -7.85 26.81 -17.80
N ILE A 380 -8.30 26.44 -16.60
CA ILE A 380 -7.71 26.83 -15.33
C ILE A 380 -7.09 25.56 -14.72
N GLY A 381 -5.79 25.60 -14.43
CA GLY A 381 -5.13 24.49 -13.75
C GLY A 381 -5.47 24.40 -12.26
N PRO A 382 -5.09 23.28 -11.61
CA PRO A 382 -5.41 23.03 -10.21
C PRO A 382 -5.01 24.16 -9.25
N GLU A 383 -5.84 24.44 -8.29
CA GLU A 383 -5.53 25.32 -7.18
C GLU A 383 -4.68 24.60 -6.14
N ILE A 384 -3.53 25.16 -5.80
CA ILE A 384 -2.70 24.70 -4.67
C ILE A 384 -3.12 25.50 -3.45
N ARG A 385 -4.05 24.94 -2.64
CA ARG A 385 -4.65 25.60 -1.46
C ARG A 385 -3.66 25.72 -0.31
N ALA A 386 -2.84 24.68 -0.11
CA ALA A 386 -1.75 24.68 0.86
C ALA A 386 -0.53 23.99 0.26
N LEU A 387 0.67 24.46 0.63
CA LEU A 387 1.95 23.81 0.33
C LEU A 387 2.93 24.13 1.45
N TYR A 388 3.49 23.08 2.05
CA TYR A 388 4.44 23.25 3.14
C TYR A 388 5.38 22.04 3.27
N LEU A 389 6.48 22.25 4.00
CA LEU A 389 7.40 21.19 4.40
C LEU A 389 7.27 20.97 5.92
N ASN A 390 7.13 19.70 6.31
CA ASN A 390 6.99 19.20 7.68
C ASN A 390 5.68 19.61 8.38
N ASP A 391 5.35 20.88 8.46
CA ASP A 391 4.18 21.41 9.17
C ASP A 391 3.66 22.72 8.57
N THR A 392 2.46 23.12 8.95
CA THR A 392 1.75 24.31 8.42
C THR A 392 2.39 25.64 8.79
N THR A 393 3.39 25.67 9.70
CA THR A 393 4.14 26.89 10.03
C THR A 393 5.29 27.17 9.08
N PHE A 394 5.56 26.25 8.14
CA PHE A 394 6.59 26.45 7.12
C PHE A 394 6.30 27.71 6.28
N VAL A 395 7.34 28.49 6.06
CA VAL A 395 7.32 29.65 5.16
C VAL A 395 8.40 29.51 4.10
N ASP A 396 8.21 30.14 2.97
CA ASP A 396 9.20 30.16 1.88
C ASP A 396 10.57 30.66 2.40
N GLY A 397 11.64 29.93 2.12
CA GLY A 397 12.98 30.14 2.69
C GLY A 397 13.20 29.55 4.09
N GLY A 398 12.21 28.87 4.65
CA GLY A 398 12.28 28.28 6.00
C GLY A 398 13.29 27.14 6.13
N GLN A 399 13.70 26.84 7.36
CA GLN A 399 14.63 25.76 7.68
C GLN A 399 13.91 24.43 7.87
N VAL A 400 14.47 23.36 7.30
CA VAL A 400 13.99 21.99 7.43
C VAL A 400 15.11 21.02 7.77
N ASN A 401 14.76 19.83 8.23
CA ASN A 401 15.72 18.74 8.45
C ASN A 401 16.18 18.11 7.12
N THR A 402 17.15 17.21 7.17
CA THR A 402 17.72 16.54 6.00
C THR A 402 16.72 15.61 5.25
N THR A 403 15.64 15.22 5.88
CA THR A 403 14.55 14.39 5.30
C THR A 403 13.21 15.09 5.51
N PRO A 404 12.94 16.21 4.80
CA PRO A 404 11.71 16.96 5.00
C PRO A 404 10.51 16.19 4.41
N TYR A 405 9.32 16.47 4.96
CA TYR A 405 8.06 15.90 4.52
C TYR A 405 7.27 16.93 3.73
N PHE A 406 7.05 16.67 2.44
CA PHE A 406 6.31 17.55 1.55
C PHE A 406 4.80 17.28 1.68
N VAL A 407 4.02 18.35 1.80
CA VAL A 407 2.56 18.31 1.80
C VAL A 407 2.02 19.39 0.86
N ALA A 408 1.07 19.00 0.00
CA ALA A 408 0.31 19.94 -0.82
C ALA A 408 -1.16 19.55 -0.82
N GLU A 409 -2.03 20.54 -0.57
CA GLU A 409 -3.48 20.41 -0.68
C GLU A 409 -3.92 21.00 -2.01
N LEU A 410 -4.66 20.21 -2.79
CA LEU A 410 -5.01 20.49 -4.17
C LEU A 410 -6.52 20.46 -4.37
N TRP A 411 -7.01 21.36 -5.17
CA TRP A 411 -8.40 21.33 -5.62
C TRP A 411 -8.48 21.69 -7.10
N ASP A 412 -9.38 21.02 -7.80
CA ASP A 412 -9.73 21.37 -9.16
C ASP A 412 -11.19 21.01 -9.44
N LYS A 413 -11.89 21.87 -10.16
CA LYS A 413 -13.30 21.67 -10.51
C LYS A 413 -13.51 20.43 -11.38
N SER A 414 -12.58 20.19 -12.30
CA SER A 414 -12.62 19.10 -13.26
C SER A 414 -12.00 17.82 -12.68
N GLY A 415 -11.08 17.98 -11.71
CA GLY A 415 -10.32 16.96 -11.05
C GLY A 415 -8.82 17.01 -11.36
N VAL A 416 -8.01 16.57 -10.40
CA VAL A 416 -6.54 16.49 -10.54
C VAL A 416 -6.15 15.28 -11.37
N ASN A 417 -5.21 15.45 -12.30
CA ASN A 417 -4.69 14.36 -13.12
C ASN A 417 -3.66 13.52 -12.33
N ILE A 418 -3.96 12.24 -12.17
CA ILE A 418 -3.11 11.25 -11.49
C ILE A 418 -2.78 10.04 -12.37
N THR A 419 -3.10 10.12 -13.68
CA THR A 419 -3.09 8.94 -14.56
C THR A 419 -1.71 8.34 -14.80
N GLY A 420 -0.67 9.17 -14.87
CA GLY A 420 0.68 8.71 -15.21
C GLY A 420 0.85 8.15 -16.64
N SER A 421 -0.18 8.31 -17.49
CA SER A 421 -0.20 7.72 -18.83
C SER A 421 0.37 8.63 -19.92
N SER A 422 0.56 9.92 -19.62
CA SER A 422 1.10 10.90 -20.59
C SER A 422 2.45 11.44 -20.16
N VAL A 423 3.35 11.58 -21.14
CA VAL A 423 4.65 12.21 -20.92
C VAL A 423 4.44 13.71 -20.66
N GLY A 424 4.88 14.18 -19.49
CA GLY A 424 4.91 15.58 -19.13
C GLY A 424 3.67 16.13 -18.41
N HIS A 425 2.66 15.30 -18.13
CA HIS A 425 1.48 15.69 -17.33
C HIS A 425 1.43 15.02 -15.96
N ASP A 426 2.56 14.54 -15.50
CA ASP A 426 2.70 13.99 -14.17
C ASP A 426 2.74 15.09 -13.10
N MET A 427 2.26 14.76 -11.92
CA MET A 427 2.49 15.58 -10.73
C MET A 427 3.93 15.40 -10.28
N MET A 428 4.73 16.46 -10.37
CA MET A 428 6.18 16.40 -10.19
C MET A 428 6.65 17.35 -9.10
N LEU A 429 7.55 16.87 -8.26
CA LEU A 429 8.37 17.71 -7.38
C LEU A 429 9.82 17.63 -7.87
N VAL A 430 10.36 18.75 -8.32
CA VAL A 430 11.73 18.86 -8.81
C VAL A 430 12.52 19.77 -7.88
N ILE A 431 13.64 19.29 -7.35
CA ILE A 431 14.51 20.06 -6.45
C ILE A 431 15.79 20.40 -7.17
N ASP A 432 16.20 21.67 -7.11
CA ASP A 432 17.43 22.23 -7.70
C ASP A 432 17.55 21.97 -9.22
N GLU A 433 16.42 21.97 -9.93
CA GLU A 433 16.38 21.65 -11.38
C GLU A 433 17.07 20.30 -11.72
N SER A 434 17.20 19.42 -10.73
CA SER A 434 17.96 18.18 -10.83
C SER A 434 17.08 17.04 -11.32
N THR A 435 17.50 16.33 -12.36
CA THR A 435 16.83 15.11 -12.82
C THR A 435 16.96 13.94 -11.83
N VAL A 436 17.92 13.99 -10.90
CA VAL A 436 18.10 12.99 -9.85
C VAL A 436 17.18 13.27 -8.66
N LEU A 437 16.88 14.55 -8.39
CA LEU A 437 15.98 15.00 -7.34
C LEU A 437 14.60 15.37 -7.92
N SER A 438 14.12 14.58 -8.88
CA SER A 438 12.83 14.74 -9.54
C SER A 438 11.94 13.55 -9.20
N TYR A 439 10.78 13.82 -8.57
CA TYR A 439 9.89 12.81 -8.01
C TYR A 439 8.51 12.90 -8.64
N ASN A 440 8.02 11.78 -9.16
CA ASN A 440 6.62 11.64 -9.59
C ASN A 440 5.74 11.39 -8.37
N LEU A 441 4.75 12.25 -8.15
CA LEU A 441 3.88 12.22 -6.97
C LEU A 441 2.45 11.75 -7.26
N ASN A 442 2.11 11.32 -8.48
CA ASN A 442 0.77 10.86 -8.84
C ASN A 442 0.22 9.82 -7.84
N SER A 443 1.04 8.87 -7.47
CA SER A 443 0.67 7.80 -6.56
C SER A 443 0.61 8.21 -5.08
N TYR A 444 1.03 9.42 -4.73
CA TYR A 444 0.99 9.98 -3.37
C TYR A 444 -0.21 10.92 -3.15
N TYR A 445 -1.07 11.04 -4.16
CA TYR A 445 -2.29 11.82 -4.07
C TYR A 445 -3.42 10.99 -3.46
N GLU A 446 -4.12 11.58 -2.50
CA GLU A 446 -5.29 11.01 -1.82
C GLU A 446 -6.41 12.04 -1.81
N LEU A 447 -7.66 11.61 -2.08
CA LEU A 447 -8.82 12.48 -1.90
C LEU A 447 -9.18 12.59 -0.42
N LEU A 448 -9.46 13.83 0.03
CA LEU A 448 -9.92 14.06 1.39
C LEU A 448 -11.40 13.66 1.54
N PRO A 449 -11.75 12.89 2.58
CA PRO A 449 -13.13 12.49 2.81
C PRO A 449 -14.05 13.71 3.07
N GLY A 450 -15.18 13.77 2.39
CA GLY A 450 -16.23 14.79 2.62
C GLY A 450 -15.97 16.17 2.02
N GLU A 451 -14.85 16.39 1.34
CA GLU A 451 -14.56 17.63 0.61
C GLU A 451 -14.73 17.42 -0.90
N ASP A 452 -15.47 18.31 -1.55
CA ASP A 452 -15.81 18.21 -2.98
C ASP A 452 -14.55 18.42 -3.84
N GLY A 453 -13.93 17.31 -4.27
CA GLY A 453 -12.78 17.31 -5.16
C GLY A 453 -11.46 17.79 -4.56
N THR A 454 -11.38 18.02 -3.24
CA THR A 454 -10.10 18.34 -2.58
C THR A 454 -9.29 17.08 -2.32
N GLY A 455 -8.02 17.12 -2.67
CA GLY A 455 -7.08 16.06 -2.39
C GLY A 455 -5.79 16.58 -1.77
N ILE A 456 -5.01 15.67 -1.23
CA ILE A 456 -3.76 15.96 -0.56
C ILE A 456 -2.65 15.06 -1.10
N VAL A 457 -1.47 15.64 -1.25
CA VAL A 457 -0.24 14.93 -1.57
C VAL A 457 0.65 14.93 -0.35
N LYS A 458 1.17 13.78 0.02
CA LYS A 458 2.06 13.59 1.18
C LYS A 458 3.27 12.79 0.74
N PHE A 459 4.44 13.41 0.72
CA PHE A 459 5.65 12.78 0.20
C PHE A 459 6.86 12.96 1.13
N PRO A 460 7.47 11.86 1.62
CA PRO A 460 8.73 11.92 2.37
C PRO A 460 9.88 12.16 1.38
N ILE A 461 10.42 13.37 1.36
CA ILE A 461 11.58 13.68 0.51
C ILE A 461 12.78 12.89 1.04
N PRO A 462 13.50 12.14 0.17
CA PRO A 462 14.74 11.46 0.54
C PRO A 462 15.79 12.44 1.09
N ALA A 463 16.82 11.90 1.76
CA ALA A 463 17.83 12.73 2.38
C ALA A 463 18.47 13.69 1.37
N LEU A 464 18.45 14.98 1.73
CA LEU A 464 19.07 16.08 1.00
C LEU A 464 20.35 16.53 1.69
N GLU A 465 21.29 17.05 0.91
CA GLU A 465 22.50 17.67 1.43
C GLU A 465 22.16 18.97 2.19
N PRO A 466 22.89 19.32 3.26
CA PRO A 466 22.69 20.60 3.94
C PRO A 466 22.97 21.80 3.02
N GLY A 467 22.08 22.79 3.06
CA GLY A 467 22.22 24.01 2.25
C GLY A 467 20.87 24.56 1.79
N LYS A 468 20.93 25.56 0.91
CA LYS A 468 19.75 26.18 0.32
C LYS A 468 19.32 25.40 -0.93
N HIS A 469 18.03 25.13 -1.02
CA HIS A 469 17.41 24.42 -2.12
C HIS A 469 16.26 25.22 -2.70
N THR A 470 16.00 25.00 -3.97
CA THR A 470 14.82 25.52 -4.68
C THR A 470 14.02 24.33 -5.17
N ALA A 471 12.70 24.36 -4.97
CA ALA A 471 11.81 23.30 -5.46
C ALA A 471 10.73 23.89 -6.36
N GLU A 472 10.37 23.12 -7.38
CA GLU A 472 9.24 23.36 -8.25
C GLU A 472 8.26 22.21 -8.12
N PHE A 473 7.00 22.53 -7.78
CA PHE A 473 5.91 21.59 -7.74
C PHE A 473 4.96 21.84 -8.90
N TRP A 474 4.80 20.83 -9.76
CA TRP A 474 3.95 20.82 -10.93
C TRP A 474 2.73 19.95 -10.71
N VAL A 475 1.55 20.46 -11.04
CA VAL A 475 0.29 19.71 -10.96
C VAL A 475 -0.57 20.03 -12.18
N TRP A 476 -1.30 19.03 -12.66
CA TRP A 476 -2.16 19.09 -13.84
C TRP A 476 -3.59 18.70 -13.48
N ASP A 477 -4.57 19.30 -14.16
CA ASP A 477 -5.93 18.80 -14.16
C ASP A 477 -6.14 17.71 -15.21
N ILE A 478 -7.33 17.11 -15.22
CA ILE A 478 -7.70 16.05 -16.17
C ILE A 478 -7.86 16.56 -17.63
N LEU A 479 -7.87 17.88 -17.87
CA LEU A 479 -7.92 18.52 -19.18
C LEU A 479 -6.55 19.00 -19.66
N ASN A 480 -5.48 18.77 -18.88
CA ASN A 480 -4.10 19.15 -19.14
C ASN A 480 -3.81 20.65 -18.99
N ASN A 481 -4.52 21.33 -18.11
CA ASN A 481 -4.08 22.65 -17.64
C ASN A 481 -3.17 22.46 -16.43
N SER A 482 -2.12 23.27 -16.33
CA SER A 482 -1.10 23.12 -15.28
C SER A 482 -1.07 24.29 -14.31
N THR A 483 -0.67 24.00 -13.09
CA THR A 483 -0.24 24.97 -12.11
C THR A 483 1.14 24.61 -11.60
N VAL A 484 2.01 25.62 -11.46
CA VAL A 484 3.38 25.44 -10.95
C VAL A 484 3.57 26.33 -9.73
N ARG A 485 4.17 25.77 -8.69
CA ARG A 485 4.57 26.51 -7.50
C ARG A 485 6.05 26.33 -7.23
N THR A 486 6.81 27.44 -7.30
CA THR A 486 8.22 27.48 -6.91
C THR A 486 8.33 27.97 -5.47
N PHE A 487 9.19 27.33 -4.69
CA PHE A 487 9.49 27.71 -3.31
C PHE A 487 10.93 27.34 -2.95
N THR A 488 11.44 27.96 -1.89
CA THR A 488 12.82 27.77 -1.41
C THR A 488 12.83 27.25 0.02
N PHE A 489 13.91 26.58 0.41
CA PHE A 489 14.10 26.13 1.78
C PHE A 489 15.59 25.90 2.08
N GLU A 490 15.95 25.85 3.36
CA GLU A 490 17.31 25.58 3.81
C GLU A 490 17.34 24.27 4.61
N VAL A 491 18.09 23.30 4.13
CA VAL A 491 18.32 22.02 4.84
C VAL A 491 19.41 22.21 5.89
N VAL A 492 19.08 21.90 7.14
CA VAL A 492 19.99 22.03 8.28
C VAL A 492 20.19 20.67 8.93
N GLU A 493 21.45 20.19 8.93
CA GLU A 493 21.82 18.96 9.61
C GLU A 493 21.64 19.10 11.13
N GLY A 494 21.04 18.08 11.77
CA GLY A 494 20.81 18.08 13.21
C GLY A 494 19.79 19.12 13.70
N LEU A 495 18.99 19.69 12.81
CA LEU A 495 17.89 20.59 13.18
C LEU A 495 16.96 19.90 14.19
N LYS A 496 16.84 20.49 15.37
CA LYS A 496 16.02 19.93 16.45
C LYS A 496 14.53 19.99 16.09
N PRO A 497 13.71 18.97 16.48
CA PRO A 497 12.27 19.08 16.35
C PRO A 497 11.74 20.24 17.20
N PHE A 498 10.75 20.93 16.65
CA PHE A 498 9.98 21.91 17.38
C PHE A 498 8.76 21.24 17.99
N LEU A 499 8.53 21.46 19.27
CA LEU A 499 7.39 20.94 20.00
C LEU A 499 6.38 22.08 20.16
N PHE A 500 5.23 21.96 19.52
CA PHE A 500 4.18 22.99 19.56
C PHE A 500 3.40 22.96 20.86
N ASP A 501 3.03 21.74 21.32
CA ASP A 501 2.21 21.55 22.50
C ASP A 501 2.44 20.18 23.14
N VAL A 502 2.13 20.09 24.42
CA VAL A 502 2.10 18.85 25.20
C VAL A 502 0.84 18.85 26.06
N ILE A 503 -0.14 18.07 25.67
CA ILE A 503 -1.42 17.99 26.36
C ILE A 503 -1.47 16.69 27.17
N ALA A 504 -1.81 16.79 28.46
CA ALA A 504 -2.06 15.64 29.32
C ALA A 504 -3.56 15.46 29.55
N THR A 505 -4.10 14.28 29.25
CA THR A 505 -5.52 13.99 29.42
C THR A 505 -5.72 12.68 30.25
N PRO A 506 -6.45 12.72 31.36
CA PRO A 506 -6.97 13.90 32.05
C PRO A 506 -5.87 14.73 32.72
N GLY A 507 -6.06 16.06 32.84
CA GLY A 507 -5.09 16.95 33.49
C GLY A 507 -4.81 16.62 34.96
N ILE A 508 -5.72 15.89 35.63
CA ILE A 508 -5.53 15.28 36.95
C ILE A 508 -5.80 13.79 36.80
N ALA A 509 -4.76 12.98 36.78
CA ALA A 509 -4.84 11.54 36.63
C ALA A 509 -4.80 10.83 37.99
N ARG A 510 -5.57 9.74 38.13
CA ARG A 510 -5.54 8.82 39.30
C ARG A 510 -4.94 7.47 38.95
N GLU A 511 -5.25 6.96 37.76
CA GLU A 511 -4.84 5.62 37.30
C GLU A 511 -4.04 5.69 36.00
N GLN A 512 -4.45 6.55 35.05
CA GLN A 512 -3.85 6.66 33.74
C GLN A 512 -3.85 8.10 33.27
N VAL A 513 -2.81 8.49 32.52
CA VAL A 513 -2.73 9.75 31.79
C VAL A 513 -2.22 9.49 30.37
N THR A 514 -2.82 10.14 29.39
CA THR A 514 -2.36 10.14 27.99
C THR A 514 -1.70 11.48 27.70
N PHE A 515 -0.48 11.45 27.16
CA PHE A 515 0.21 12.63 26.67
C PHE A 515 0.09 12.71 25.16
N HIS A 516 -0.43 13.83 24.65
CA HIS A 516 -0.43 14.18 23.24
C HIS A 516 0.71 15.13 22.98
N LEU A 517 1.61 14.76 22.07
CA LEU A 517 2.79 15.56 21.70
C LEU A 517 2.60 16.08 20.28
N MET A 518 2.54 17.40 20.10
CA MET A 518 2.43 18.05 18.79
C MET A 518 3.80 18.61 18.38
N HIS A 519 4.34 18.16 17.25
CA HIS A 519 5.69 18.52 16.82
C HIS A 519 5.82 18.53 15.28
N ASN A 520 6.91 19.11 14.76
CA ASN A 520 7.19 19.30 13.33
C ASN A 520 8.06 18.18 12.70
N ARG A 521 7.87 16.95 13.11
CA ARG A 521 8.57 15.78 12.56
C ARG A 521 7.57 14.65 12.25
N PRO A 522 6.70 14.83 11.24
CA PRO A 522 5.77 13.78 10.84
C PRO A 522 6.54 12.55 10.38
N GLU A 523 5.97 11.38 10.66
CA GLU A 523 6.50 10.05 10.30
C GLU A 523 7.96 9.78 10.71
N SER A 524 8.48 10.54 11.66
CA SER A 524 9.85 10.39 12.15
C SER A 524 9.92 9.45 13.34
N ARG A 525 11.02 8.67 13.41
CA ARG A 525 11.30 7.87 14.59
C ARG A 525 11.69 8.78 15.74
N MET A 526 10.95 8.69 16.83
CA MET A 526 11.13 9.51 18.02
C MET A 526 11.41 8.64 19.23
N ARG A 527 12.17 9.23 20.17
CA ARG A 527 12.34 8.71 21.52
C ARG A 527 11.77 9.72 22.49
N VAL A 528 10.76 9.31 23.25
CA VAL A 528 10.08 10.13 24.24
C VAL A 528 10.50 9.65 25.62
N GLY A 529 10.98 10.57 26.45
CA GLY A 529 11.29 10.32 27.87
C GLY A 529 10.31 11.09 28.75
N ILE A 530 9.61 10.38 29.63
CA ILE A 530 8.71 10.99 30.62
C ILE A 530 9.31 10.81 32.00
N MET A 531 9.44 11.91 32.75
CA MET A 531 9.95 11.91 34.11
C MET A 531 8.94 12.60 35.03
N VAL A 532 8.58 11.94 36.11
CA VAL A 532 7.66 12.47 37.12
C VAL A 532 8.43 12.83 38.39
N TYR A 533 8.20 14.03 38.89
CA TYR A 533 8.85 14.57 40.07
C TYR A 533 7.81 14.92 41.13
N ASP A 534 8.18 14.83 42.40
CA ASP A 534 7.41 15.44 43.49
C ASP A 534 7.62 16.96 43.57
N LEU A 535 6.86 17.64 44.41
CA LEU A 535 6.97 19.09 44.58
C LEU A 535 8.32 19.55 45.15
N ALA A 536 9.12 18.65 45.70
CA ALA A 536 10.46 18.90 46.19
C ALA A 536 11.55 18.65 45.12
N GLY A 537 11.16 18.31 43.89
CA GLY A 537 12.08 18.05 42.76
C GLY A 537 12.72 16.66 42.80
N ARG A 538 12.24 15.75 43.65
CA ARG A 538 12.74 14.37 43.68
C ARG A 538 12.04 13.56 42.60
N GLN A 539 12.79 12.88 41.71
CA GLN A 539 12.28 12.03 40.68
C GLN A 539 11.59 10.80 41.31
N LEU A 540 10.30 10.63 41.00
CA LEU A 540 9.48 9.51 41.45
C LEU A 540 9.42 8.36 40.44
N TRP A 541 9.45 8.72 39.13
CA TRP A 541 9.31 7.74 38.06
C TRP A 541 9.95 8.26 36.79
N LYS A 542 10.42 7.34 35.95
CA LYS A 542 10.97 7.62 34.62
C LYS A 542 10.54 6.50 33.67
N HIS A 543 10.10 6.88 32.48
CA HIS A 543 9.83 5.96 31.40
C HIS A 543 10.42 6.53 30.10
N GLU A 544 10.95 5.65 29.26
CA GLU A 544 11.42 6.01 27.91
C GLU A 544 10.79 5.07 26.92
N GLU A 545 10.20 5.60 25.87
CA GLU A 545 9.63 4.84 24.78
C GLU A 545 10.13 5.38 23.44
N SER A 546 10.31 4.47 22.45
CA SER A 546 10.63 4.83 21.08
C SER A 546 9.50 4.39 20.17
N GLY A 547 9.05 5.28 19.32
CA GLY A 547 7.99 5.03 18.37
C GLY A 547 8.14 5.93 17.14
N THR A 548 7.26 5.74 16.16
CA THR A 548 7.16 6.64 15.02
C THR A 548 6.01 7.61 15.26
N SER A 549 6.27 8.88 14.98
CA SER A 549 5.23 9.90 15.06
C SER A 549 4.20 9.69 13.92
N GLY A 550 2.95 9.97 14.20
CA GLY A 550 1.91 10.05 13.18
C GLY A 550 2.06 11.27 12.27
N LEU A 551 1.21 11.34 11.25
CA LEU A 551 0.98 12.56 10.49
C LEU A 551 0.25 13.57 11.38
N PHE A 552 0.47 14.85 11.09
CA PHE A 552 -0.27 15.92 11.73
C PHE A 552 -1.74 15.84 11.25
N GLU A 553 -2.64 15.46 12.12
CA GLU A 553 -4.08 15.61 11.91
C GLU A 553 -4.53 16.88 12.63
N ASN A 554 -5.20 17.78 11.90
CA ASN A 554 -5.81 18.99 12.47
C ASN A 554 -7.02 18.63 13.33
#